data_b5730f4a3bf7ae6856a6b943e1e3561e
#
_entry.id   b5730f4a3bf7ae6856a6b943e1e3561e
#
_cell.length_a   1.000
_cell.length_b   1.000
_cell.length_c   1.000
_cell.angle_alpha   90.00
_cell.angle_beta   90.00
_cell.angle_gamma   90.00
#
_symmetry.space_group_name_H-M   'P 1'
#
loop_
_entity.id
_entity.type
_entity.pdbx_description
1 polymer ?
#
loop_
_entity_poly.entity_id
_entity_poly.type
_entity_poly.pdbx_seq_one_letter_code
_entity_poly.pdbx_strand_id
1 'polypeptide(L)'
;MVRVRFAPSPTGSLHVGNALSAVVNRRAGDWMLLRIDDTDPARNVAGGEEAILGDLGWLEIDWDEGPARQSERQDRYREAAERIGTDRFEGVTLLREDGTATYHLASVADDADFGITRVYRGNDHRPNEDLHRRLHEALGTTPPEYVHHGLILGEDGKKLSKRADGATVASLRELGFPAGAVRAYLDELGVPRHDVHYDLARLRRLAIDAIGAMPDDDLAAAADASPEVVPALRGARDLAEAREIARTLLTTPPPERSEHPETLVRFHELRERAPETLDQAEAKEILRELKAVGGNLKALRRALTGADRGSELWTVLVALPRDEALRRADAASS
;
A
#
# COMPACT_ATOMS: atom_id res chain seq x y z
N MET A 1 -23.07 -3.44 20.18
CA MET A 1 -22.51 -3.60 18.84
C MET A 1 -22.17 -2.22 18.29
N VAL A 2 -20.91 -1.96 18.02
CA VAL A 2 -20.43 -0.70 17.44
C VAL A 2 -20.57 -0.76 15.92
N ARG A 3 -21.51 0.03 15.36
CA ARG A 3 -21.72 0.14 13.91
C ARG A 3 -21.02 1.38 13.40
N VAL A 4 -20.12 1.22 12.48
CA VAL A 4 -19.30 2.27 11.87
C VAL A 4 -19.54 2.36 10.37
N ARG A 5 -18.98 3.39 9.72
CA ARG A 5 -18.96 3.47 8.26
C ARG A 5 -17.65 4.06 7.75
N PHE A 6 -17.16 3.53 6.66
CA PHE A 6 -16.18 4.18 5.82
C PHE A 6 -16.90 4.79 4.61
N ALA A 7 -16.76 6.11 4.41
CA ALA A 7 -17.59 6.87 3.48
C ALA A 7 -16.74 7.82 2.59
N PRO A 8 -15.96 7.26 1.66
CA PRO A 8 -15.13 8.05 0.75
C PRO A 8 -15.96 8.65 -0.39
N SER A 9 -15.57 9.85 -0.86
CA SER A 9 -16.02 10.37 -2.15
C SER A 9 -15.20 9.74 -3.29
N PRO A 10 -15.81 9.42 -4.46
CA PRO A 10 -15.15 8.72 -5.56
C PRO A 10 -14.26 9.66 -6.39
N THR A 11 -13.19 10.14 -5.79
CA THR A 11 -12.23 11.10 -6.35
C THR A 11 -10.93 10.44 -6.82
N GLY A 12 -10.97 9.15 -7.16
CA GLY A 12 -9.83 8.30 -7.53
C GLY A 12 -9.28 7.51 -6.35
N SER A 13 -8.06 6.99 -6.48
CA SER A 13 -7.40 6.20 -5.44
C SER A 13 -7.39 6.86 -4.08
N LEU A 14 -7.49 6.05 -3.03
CA LEU A 14 -7.50 6.50 -1.64
C LEU A 14 -6.19 7.23 -1.30
N HIS A 15 -6.33 8.43 -0.75
CA HIS A 15 -5.23 9.09 -0.08
C HIS A 15 -4.87 8.32 1.20
N VAL A 16 -3.58 8.30 1.60
CA VAL A 16 -3.12 7.59 2.82
C VAL A 16 -3.94 7.96 4.06
N GLY A 17 -4.38 9.22 4.19
CA GLY A 17 -5.28 9.65 5.27
C GLY A 17 -6.67 9.00 5.22
N ASN A 18 -7.22 8.78 4.02
CA ASN A 18 -8.49 8.07 3.86
C ASN A 18 -8.30 6.57 4.10
N ALA A 19 -7.18 5.99 3.68
CA ALA A 19 -6.82 4.61 3.98
C ALA A 19 -6.67 4.39 5.50
N LEU A 20 -6.09 5.35 6.22
CA LEU A 20 -6.05 5.34 7.70
C LEU A 20 -7.49 5.34 8.27
N SER A 21 -8.38 6.20 7.76
CA SER A 21 -9.78 6.20 8.21
C SER A 21 -10.47 4.86 7.97
N ALA A 22 -10.21 4.18 6.84
CA ALA A 22 -10.75 2.86 6.54
C ALA A 22 -10.27 1.81 7.56
N VAL A 23 -8.94 1.76 7.81
CA VAL A 23 -8.33 0.84 8.79
C VAL A 23 -8.90 1.09 10.19
N VAL A 24 -8.99 2.37 10.61
CA VAL A 24 -9.53 2.75 11.93
C VAL A 24 -10.98 2.29 12.08
N ASN A 25 -11.83 2.55 11.08
CA ASN A 25 -13.22 2.13 11.10
C ASN A 25 -13.33 0.60 11.20
N ARG A 26 -12.60 -0.15 10.35
CA ARG A 26 -12.67 -1.61 10.37
C ARG A 26 -12.23 -2.22 11.69
N ARG A 27 -11.19 -1.66 12.33
CA ARG A 27 -10.68 -2.13 13.62
C ARG A 27 -11.60 -1.80 14.80
N ALA A 28 -12.28 -0.67 14.74
CA ALA A 28 -13.08 -0.16 15.85
C ALA A 28 -14.54 -0.61 15.82
N GLY A 29 -15.03 -1.04 14.65
CA GLY A 29 -16.42 -1.47 14.47
C GLY A 29 -16.61 -2.98 14.56
N ASP A 30 -17.69 -3.39 15.21
CA ASP A 30 -18.19 -4.76 15.13
C ASP A 30 -18.85 -5.03 13.76
N TRP A 31 -19.29 -3.96 13.09
CA TRP A 31 -19.92 -3.97 11.77
C TRP A 31 -19.59 -2.65 11.05
N MET A 32 -19.22 -2.75 9.77
CA MET A 32 -18.82 -1.62 8.94
C MET A 32 -19.61 -1.53 7.64
N LEU A 33 -20.21 -0.37 7.39
CA LEU A 33 -20.77 0.02 6.10
C LEU A 33 -19.67 0.62 5.22
N LEU A 34 -19.60 0.17 3.96
CA LEU A 34 -18.95 0.95 2.92
C LEU A 34 -20.00 1.83 2.24
N ARG A 35 -19.82 3.15 2.27
CA ARG A 35 -20.69 4.11 1.59
C ARG A 35 -19.87 4.95 0.61
N ILE A 36 -20.40 5.17 -0.56
CA ILE A 36 -19.80 6.05 -1.58
C ILE A 36 -20.51 7.40 -1.53
N ASP A 37 -19.79 8.42 -1.05
CA ASP A 37 -20.32 9.79 -0.91
C ASP A 37 -20.16 10.54 -2.24
N ASP A 38 -21.06 10.27 -3.19
CA ASP A 38 -21.05 10.72 -4.59
C ASP A 38 -22.12 11.78 -4.92
N THR A 39 -22.62 12.47 -3.88
CA THR A 39 -23.64 13.54 -4.00
C THR A 39 -23.17 14.80 -4.73
N ASP A 40 -21.87 14.93 -5.01
CA ASP A 40 -21.30 16.06 -5.78
C ASP A 40 -20.69 15.55 -7.08
N PRO A 41 -21.46 15.56 -8.20
CA PRO A 41 -20.99 15.04 -9.48
C PRO A 41 -19.74 15.74 -10.03
N ALA A 42 -19.52 17.02 -9.67
CA ALA A 42 -18.35 17.78 -10.11
C ALA A 42 -17.03 17.27 -9.51
N ARG A 43 -17.10 16.56 -8.40
CA ARG A 43 -15.94 15.94 -7.73
C ARG A 43 -15.73 14.48 -8.09
N ASN A 44 -16.73 13.83 -8.68
CA ASN A 44 -16.65 12.42 -9.03
C ASN A 44 -15.75 12.23 -10.25
N VAL A 45 -14.87 11.25 -10.18
CA VAL A 45 -13.95 10.90 -11.26
C VAL A 45 -14.38 9.56 -11.85
N ALA A 46 -14.36 9.45 -13.16
CA ALA A 46 -14.62 8.16 -13.83
C ALA A 46 -13.63 7.09 -13.31
N GLY A 47 -14.14 5.91 -12.94
CA GLY A 47 -13.33 4.86 -12.33
C GLY A 47 -12.94 5.12 -10.86
N GLY A 48 -13.48 6.20 -10.24
CA GLY A 48 -13.12 6.57 -8.87
C GLY A 48 -13.60 5.58 -7.82
N GLU A 49 -14.79 4.99 -8.00
CA GLU A 49 -15.30 3.94 -7.12
C GLU A 49 -14.49 2.65 -7.28
N GLU A 50 -14.22 2.22 -8.50
CA GLU A 50 -13.40 1.04 -8.80
C GLU A 50 -12.00 1.17 -8.20
N ALA A 51 -11.41 2.37 -8.24
CA ALA A 51 -10.12 2.63 -7.61
C ALA A 51 -10.19 2.46 -6.08
N ILE A 52 -11.26 2.95 -5.43
CA ILE A 52 -11.48 2.78 -3.98
C ILE A 52 -11.61 1.30 -3.63
N LEU A 53 -12.46 0.56 -4.36
CA LEU A 53 -12.67 -0.87 -4.13
C LEU A 53 -11.39 -1.68 -4.33
N GLY A 54 -10.63 -1.36 -5.38
CA GLY A 54 -9.32 -1.95 -5.65
C GLY A 54 -8.29 -1.66 -4.55
N ASP A 55 -8.29 -0.46 -4.00
CA ASP A 55 -7.39 -0.07 -2.90
C ASP A 55 -7.76 -0.76 -1.59
N LEU A 56 -9.06 -0.85 -1.26
CA LEU A 56 -9.54 -1.57 -0.08
C LEU A 56 -9.21 -3.06 -0.17
N GLY A 57 -9.45 -3.68 -1.33
CA GLY A 57 -9.09 -5.08 -1.58
C GLY A 57 -7.59 -5.32 -1.47
N TRP A 58 -6.76 -4.41 -2.02
CA TRP A 58 -5.31 -4.53 -1.92
C TRP A 58 -4.79 -4.39 -0.47
N LEU A 59 -5.43 -3.53 0.34
CA LEU A 59 -5.14 -3.37 1.77
C LEU A 59 -5.80 -4.43 2.64
N GLU A 60 -6.52 -5.39 2.07
CA GLU A 60 -7.27 -6.42 2.80
C GLU A 60 -8.25 -5.82 3.82
N ILE A 61 -8.96 -4.76 3.42
CA ILE A 61 -9.99 -4.12 4.22
C ILE A 61 -11.35 -4.56 3.68
N ASP A 62 -12.02 -5.40 4.42
CA ASP A 62 -13.38 -5.86 4.16
C ASP A 62 -14.45 -4.95 4.82
N TRP A 63 -15.69 -5.14 4.45
CA TRP A 63 -16.87 -4.48 5.04
C TRP A 63 -18.05 -5.43 5.05
N ASP A 64 -19.01 -5.15 5.93
CA ASP A 64 -20.13 -6.05 6.18
C ASP A 64 -21.34 -5.74 5.27
N GLU A 65 -21.54 -4.46 4.87
CA GLU A 65 -22.63 -4.03 3.99
C GLU A 65 -22.16 -2.91 3.03
N GLY A 66 -22.74 -2.88 1.84
CA GLY A 66 -22.42 -1.90 0.79
C GLY A 66 -21.65 -2.52 -0.40
N PRO A 67 -21.15 -1.70 -1.31
CA PRO A 67 -21.17 -0.23 -1.27
C PRO A 67 -22.57 0.37 -1.46
N ALA A 68 -22.97 1.25 -0.54
CA ALA A 68 -24.19 2.05 -0.65
C ALA A 68 -23.84 3.40 -1.30
N ARG A 69 -24.41 3.68 -2.47
CA ARG A 69 -24.15 4.93 -3.20
C ARG A 69 -25.18 5.99 -2.83
N GLN A 70 -24.72 7.18 -2.44
CA GLN A 70 -25.62 8.27 -2.07
C GLN A 70 -26.44 8.79 -3.26
N SER A 71 -25.90 8.73 -4.48
CA SER A 71 -26.65 9.10 -5.67
C SER A 71 -27.90 8.26 -5.90
N GLU A 72 -27.93 7.02 -5.43
CA GLU A 72 -29.06 6.06 -5.57
C GLU A 72 -30.11 6.25 -4.47
N ARG A 73 -29.92 7.13 -3.51
CA ARG A 73 -30.75 7.27 -2.30
C ARG A 73 -31.48 8.62 -2.19
N GLN A 74 -31.61 9.37 -3.31
CA GLN A 74 -32.16 10.73 -3.31
C GLN A 74 -33.59 10.82 -2.79
N ASP A 75 -34.44 9.78 -2.97
CA ASP A 75 -35.79 9.73 -2.43
C ASP A 75 -35.77 9.73 -0.89
N ARG A 76 -34.87 8.95 -0.28
CA ARG A 76 -34.68 8.91 1.17
C ARG A 76 -34.24 10.25 1.73
N TYR A 77 -33.43 10.99 0.99
CA TYR A 77 -32.98 12.32 1.42
C TYR A 77 -34.09 13.38 1.32
N ARG A 78 -34.97 13.28 0.29
CA ARG A 78 -36.16 14.12 0.22
C ARG A 78 -37.12 13.84 1.37
N GLU A 79 -37.39 12.59 1.69
CA GLU A 79 -38.19 12.20 2.87
C GLU A 79 -37.55 12.73 4.17
N ALA A 80 -36.22 12.68 4.29
CA ALA A 80 -35.52 13.23 5.45
C ALA A 80 -35.66 14.75 5.54
N ALA A 81 -35.57 15.49 4.43
CA ALA A 81 -35.78 16.94 4.39
C ALA A 81 -37.25 17.30 4.76
N GLU A 82 -38.24 16.54 4.26
CA GLU A 82 -39.63 16.70 4.62
C GLU A 82 -39.88 16.51 6.13
N ARG A 83 -39.23 15.50 6.73
CA ARG A 83 -39.28 15.27 8.18
C ARG A 83 -38.68 16.41 9.00
N ILE A 84 -37.58 17.01 8.52
CA ILE A 84 -36.97 18.20 9.12
C ILE A 84 -37.87 19.44 8.90
N GLY A 85 -38.65 19.43 7.82
CA GLY A 85 -39.59 20.50 7.47
C GLY A 85 -38.98 21.67 6.72
N THR A 86 -37.77 21.51 6.14
CA THR A 86 -37.10 22.58 5.39
C THR A 86 -35.98 22.05 4.49
N ASP A 87 -35.77 22.74 3.35
CA ASP A 87 -34.63 22.49 2.46
C ASP A 87 -33.35 23.25 2.89
N ARG A 88 -33.47 24.11 3.89
CA ARG A 88 -32.35 24.86 4.49
C ARG A 88 -32.45 24.83 6.00
N PHE A 89 -31.42 24.37 6.66
CA PHE A 89 -31.33 24.25 8.11
C PHE A 89 -30.22 25.13 8.65
N GLU A 90 -30.54 26.10 9.50
CA GLU A 90 -29.59 27.05 10.08
C GLU A 90 -28.66 27.73 9.05
N GLY A 91 -29.21 28.09 7.91
CA GLY A 91 -28.46 28.72 6.83
C GLY A 91 -27.73 27.76 5.89
N VAL A 92 -27.68 26.45 6.23
CA VAL A 92 -27.06 25.42 5.40
C VAL A 92 -28.09 24.81 4.47
N THR A 93 -27.77 24.70 3.18
CA THR A 93 -28.63 24.04 2.19
C THR A 93 -28.60 22.52 2.43
N LEU A 94 -29.76 21.90 2.57
CA LEU A 94 -29.96 20.45 2.69
C LEU A 94 -30.28 19.82 1.34
N LEU A 95 -31.27 20.40 0.62
CA LEU A 95 -31.59 20.06 -0.76
C LEU A 95 -31.20 21.21 -1.69
N ARG A 96 -30.60 20.90 -2.81
CA ARG A 96 -30.33 21.86 -3.91
C ARG A 96 -31.63 22.18 -4.65
N GLU A 97 -31.61 23.20 -5.51
CA GLU A 97 -32.76 23.61 -6.34
C GLU A 97 -33.27 22.48 -7.26
N ASP A 98 -32.39 21.57 -7.68
CA ASP A 98 -32.72 20.37 -8.46
C ASP A 98 -33.27 19.20 -7.62
N GLY A 99 -33.45 19.40 -6.32
CA GLY A 99 -33.94 18.38 -5.38
C GLY A 99 -32.91 17.35 -4.97
N THR A 100 -31.62 17.51 -5.32
CA THR A 100 -30.56 16.62 -4.88
C THR A 100 -30.03 17.02 -3.51
N ALA A 101 -29.68 16.00 -2.69
CA ALA A 101 -29.16 16.23 -1.36
C ALA A 101 -27.72 16.76 -1.35
N THR A 102 -27.46 17.60 -0.36
CA THR A 102 -26.06 17.96 -0.04
C THR A 102 -25.44 16.94 0.90
N TYR A 103 -24.11 17.01 1.04
CA TYR A 103 -23.32 16.16 1.94
C TYR A 103 -23.90 16.08 3.36
N HIS A 104 -24.35 17.22 3.92
CA HIS A 104 -24.81 17.26 5.31
C HIS A 104 -26.08 16.44 5.52
N LEU A 105 -27.08 16.62 4.68
CA LEU A 105 -28.34 15.86 4.76
C LEU A 105 -28.10 14.38 4.46
N ALA A 106 -27.41 14.07 3.36
CA ALA A 106 -27.18 12.70 2.94
C ALA A 106 -26.40 11.90 4.00
N SER A 107 -25.34 12.51 4.59
CA SER A 107 -24.56 11.85 5.64
C SER A 107 -25.40 11.53 6.88
N VAL A 108 -26.22 12.48 7.35
CA VAL A 108 -27.04 12.29 8.57
C VAL A 108 -28.17 11.30 8.33
N ALA A 109 -28.87 11.40 7.20
CA ALA A 109 -29.94 10.48 6.83
C ALA A 109 -29.43 9.03 6.73
N ASP A 110 -28.28 8.83 6.06
CA ASP A 110 -27.67 7.51 5.94
C ASP A 110 -27.19 6.98 7.31
N ASP A 111 -26.48 7.80 8.09
CA ASP A 111 -26.00 7.39 9.41
C ASP A 111 -27.17 6.95 10.31
N ALA A 112 -28.35 7.57 10.18
CA ALA A 112 -29.58 7.18 10.86
C ALA A 112 -30.18 5.89 10.28
N ASP A 113 -30.34 5.79 8.96
CA ASP A 113 -30.96 4.65 8.28
C ASP A 113 -30.17 3.36 8.51
N PHE A 114 -28.83 3.41 8.45
CA PHE A 114 -27.95 2.26 8.68
C PHE A 114 -27.64 2.03 10.16
N GLY A 115 -28.19 2.83 11.06
CA GLY A 115 -28.02 2.67 12.51
C GLY A 115 -26.55 2.83 12.94
N ILE A 116 -25.83 3.75 12.35
CA ILE A 116 -24.43 4.04 12.70
C ILE A 116 -24.39 4.57 14.12
N THR A 117 -23.59 3.95 14.98
CA THR A 117 -23.46 4.32 16.39
C THR A 117 -22.20 5.12 16.67
N ARG A 118 -21.18 4.99 15.80
CA ARG A 118 -19.93 5.72 15.96
C ARG A 118 -19.33 6.09 14.60
N VAL A 119 -18.83 7.31 14.50
CA VAL A 119 -18.26 7.90 13.29
C VAL A 119 -16.80 8.23 13.54
N TYR A 120 -15.88 7.49 12.90
CA TYR A 120 -14.47 7.86 12.84
C TYR A 120 -14.19 8.64 11.55
N ARG A 121 -13.58 9.82 11.66
CA ARG A 121 -13.23 10.67 10.52
C ARG A 121 -12.09 11.65 10.85
N GLY A 122 -11.49 12.25 9.85
CA GLY A 122 -10.42 13.23 10.03
C GLY A 122 -10.88 14.51 10.77
N ASN A 123 -9.94 15.17 11.43
CA ASN A 123 -10.17 16.44 12.14
C ASN A 123 -10.72 17.57 11.25
N ASP A 124 -10.50 17.53 9.94
CA ASP A 124 -11.04 18.48 8.97
C ASP A 124 -12.58 18.48 8.90
N HIS A 125 -13.23 17.42 9.39
CA HIS A 125 -14.69 17.33 9.54
C HIS A 125 -15.22 17.76 10.92
N ARG A 126 -14.34 18.12 11.86
CA ARG A 126 -14.78 18.56 13.21
C ARG A 126 -15.76 19.73 13.19
N PRO A 127 -15.61 20.76 12.33
CA PRO A 127 -16.58 21.88 12.27
C PRO A 127 -18.01 21.45 11.92
N ASN A 128 -18.20 20.29 11.31
CA ASN A 128 -19.50 19.80 10.90
C ASN A 128 -20.24 19.03 12.02
N GLU A 129 -19.58 18.72 13.14
CA GLU A 129 -20.13 17.85 14.18
C GLU A 129 -21.40 18.42 14.78
N ASP A 130 -21.37 19.69 15.22
CA ASP A 130 -22.52 20.34 15.87
C ASP A 130 -23.74 20.41 14.95
N LEU A 131 -23.53 20.73 13.68
CA LEU A 131 -24.58 20.73 12.67
C LEU A 131 -25.19 19.33 12.49
N HIS A 132 -24.35 18.30 12.37
CA HIS A 132 -24.83 16.93 12.19
C HIS A 132 -25.60 16.44 13.43
N ARG A 133 -25.19 16.77 14.65
CA ARG A 133 -25.96 16.45 15.87
C ARG A 133 -27.35 17.07 15.85
N ARG A 134 -27.47 18.39 15.53
CA ARG A 134 -28.75 19.05 15.42
C ARG A 134 -29.61 18.52 14.28
N LEU A 135 -29.03 18.11 13.18
CA LEU A 135 -29.77 17.46 12.10
C LEU A 135 -30.35 16.11 12.52
N HIS A 136 -29.59 15.30 13.29
CA HIS A 136 -30.12 14.06 13.88
C HIS A 136 -31.29 14.33 14.82
N GLU A 137 -31.17 15.35 15.67
CA GLU A 137 -32.26 15.80 16.57
C GLU A 137 -33.49 16.22 15.78
N ALA A 138 -33.33 17.04 14.72
CA ALA A 138 -34.42 17.48 13.85
C ALA A 138 -35.09 16.30 13.10
N LEU A 139 -34.31 15.26 12.75
CA LEU A 139 -34.81 14.00 12.20
C LEU A 139 -35.49 13.10 13.25
N GLY A 140 -35.40 13.43 14.54
CA GLY A 140 -35.88 12.57 15.62
C GLY A 140 -35.08 11.29 15.78
N THR A 141 -33.77 11.31 15.47
CA THR A 141 -32.86 10.19 15.58
C THR A 141 -31.75 10.49 16.59
N THR A 142 -31.13 9.44 17.14
CA THR A 142 -29.99 9.61 18.06
C THR A 142 -28.71 9.84 17.25
N PRO A 143 -27.98 10.94 17.50
CA PRO A 143 -26.69 11.17 16.84
C PRO A 143 -25.65 10.12 17.25
N PRO A 144 -24.78 9.68 16.33
CA PRO A 144 -23.68 8.80 16.67
C PRO A 144 -22.63 9.50 17.55
N GLU A 145 -21.77 8.72 18.19
CA GLU A 145 -20.57 9.25 18.80
C GLU A 145 -19.57 9.65 17.69
N TYR A 146 -19.04 10.88 17.73
CA TYR A 146 -18.05 11.35 16.77
C TYR A 146 -16.65 11.28 17.37
N VAL A 147 -15.76 10.57 16.66
CA VAL A 147 -14.34 10.47 17.00
C VAL A 147 -13.53 11.04 15.84
N HIS A 148 -12.85 12.16 16.12
CA HIS A 148 -12.00 12.82 15.12
C HIS A 148 -10.55 12.42 15.34
N HIS A 149 -9.92 11.86 14.33
CA HIS A 149 -8.50 11.54 14.34
C HIS A 149 -7.66 12.62 13.64
N GLY A 150 -6.40 12.73 14.01
CA GLY A 150 -5.45 13.65 13.38
C GLY A 150 -5.27 13.40 11.89
N LEU A 151 -4.86 14.43 11.17
CA LEU A 151 -4.54 14.35 9.75
C LEU A 151 -3.11 13.87 9.54
N ILE A 152 -2.85 13.30 8.37
CA ILE A 152 -1.49 13.01 7.92
C ILE A 152 -0.97 14.26 7.19
N LEU A 153 0.13 14.80 7.70
CA LEU A 153 0.79 15.99 7.18
C LEU A 153 2.02 15.62 6.33
N GLY A 154 2.29 16.42 5.32
CA GLY A 154 3.55 16.36 4.58
C GLY A 154 4.72 16.96 5.39
N GLU A 155 5.92 16.92 4.82
CA GLU A 155 7.12 17.50 5.44
C GLU A 155 6.99 19.01 5.69
N ASP A 156 6.17 19.72 4.90
CA ASP A 156 5.89 21.15 5.05
C ASP A 156 4.88 21.47 6.17
N GLY A 157 4.44 20.47 6.93
CA GLY A 157 3.45 20.62 7.99
C GLY A 157 2.02 20.89 7.52
N LYS A 158 1.76 20.84 6.20
CA LYS A 158 0.42 20.95 5.63
C LYS A 158 -0.18 19.57 5.39
N LYS A 159 -1.51 19.50 5.23
CA LYS A 159 -2.19 18.27 4.84
C LYS A 159 -1.48 17.66 3.62
N LEU A 160 -1.09 16.39 3.71
CA LEU A 160 -0.37 15.68 2.66
C LEU A 160 -1.14 15.79 1.33
N SER A 161 -0.48 16.30 0.29
CA SER A 161 -1.07 16.48 -1.03
C SER A 161 -1.17 15.15 -1.77
N LYS A 162 -2.27 14.91 -2.50
CA LYS A 162 -2.40 13.74 -3.40
C LYS A 162 -1.30 13.66 -4.48
N ARG A 163 -0.60 14.77 -4.75
CA ARG A 163 0.50 14.82 -5.74
C ARG A 163 1.86 14.48 -5.16
N ALA A 164 1.98 14.32 -3.85
CA ALA A 164 3.23 13.89 -3.23
C ALA A 164 3.45 12.39 -3.50
N ASP A 165 4.71 12.01 -3.67
CA ASP A 165 5.09 10.62 -3.89
C ASP A 165 4.63 9.75 -2.72
N GLY A 166 3.96 8.64 -3.04
CA GLY A 166 3.43 7.73 -2.03
C GLY A 166 2.25 8.27 -1.21
N ALA A 167 1.59 9.36 -1.64
CA ALA A 167 0.45 9.93 -0.93
C ALA A 167 -0.87 9.21 -1.17
N THR A 168 -0.96 8.35 -2.18
CA THR A 168 -2.13 7.51 -2.48
C THR A 168 -1.76 6.03 -2.45
N VAL A 169 -2.76 5.17 -2.22
CA VAL A 169 -2.57 3.71 -2.22
C VAL A 169 -2.07 3.24 -3.59
N ALA A 170 -2.60 3.79 -4.69
CA ALA A 170 -2.12 3.45 -6.04
C ALA A 170 -0.65 3.82 -6.22
N SER A 171 -0.23 5.03 -5.81
CA SER A 171 1.18 5.44 -5.93
C SER A 171 2.11 4.60 -5.07
N LEU A 172 1.69 4.16 -3.88
CA LEU A 172 2.47 3.22 -3.07
C LEU A 172 2.63 1.86 -3.75
N ARG A 173 1.55 1.36 -4.37
CA ARG A 173 1.59 0.11 -5.16
C ARG A 173 2.53 0.23 -6.36
N GLU A 174 2.47 1.35 -7.09
CA GLU A 174 3.36 1.66 -8.22
C GLU A 174 4.82 1.76 -7.80
N LEU A 175 5.10 2.33 -6.63
CA LEU A 175 6.44 2.40 -6.02
C LEU A 175 6.93 1.03 -5.50
N GLY A 176 6.10 -0.01 -5.57
CA GLY A 176 6.48 -1.37 -5.20
C GLY A 176 6.34 -1.68 -3.71
N PHE A 177 5.64 -0.86 -2.91
CA PHE A 177 5.38 -1.21 -1.51
C PHE A 177 4.47 -2.45 -1.42
N PRO A 178 4.80 -3.46 -0.59
CA PRO A 178 3.87 -4.53 -0.29
C PRO A 178 2.64 -4.03 0.47
N ALA A 179 1.47 -4.59 0.17
CA ALA A 179 0.22 -4.24 0.85
C ALA A 179 0.34 -4.37 2.38
N GLY A 180 0.94 -5.48 2.86
CA GLY A 180 1.16 -5.73 4.28
C GLY A 180 2.02 -4.66 4.97
N ALA A 181 3.00 -4.08 4.27
CA ALA A 181 3.81 -2.99 4.83
C ALA A 181 2.99 -1.70 4.99
N VAL A 182 2.17 -1.36 3.99
CA VAL A 182 1.28 -0.19 4.06
C VAL A 182 0.23 -0.38 5.15
N ARG A 183 -0.35 -1.58 5.22
CA ARG A 183 -1.31 -1.93 6.28
C ARG A 183 -0.68 -1.83 7.66
N ALA A 184 0.52 -2.39 7.87
CA ALA A 184 1.25 -2.31 9.13
C ALA A 184 1.55 -0.86 9.54
N TYR A 185 1.94 -0.01 8.59
CA TYR A 185 2.16 1.40 8.83
C TYR A 185 0.88 2.12 9.32
N LEU A 186 -0.25 1.89 8.65
CA LEU A 186 -1.54 2.47 9.04
C LEU A 186 -2.00 1.94 10.40
N ASP A 187 -1.75 0.67 10.70
CA ASP A 187 -2.06 0.05 11.98
C ASP A 187 -1.20 0.62 13.13
N GLU A 188 0.09 0.93 12.89
CA GLU A 188 0.97 1.61 13.85
C GLU A 188 0.47 3.01 14.21
N LEU A 189 -0.07 3.76 13.23
CA LEU A 189 -0.65 5.09 13.46
C LEU A 189 -1.89 5.01 14.36
N GLY A 190 -2.68 3.93 14.25
CA GLY A 190 -3.90 3.72 15.01
C GLY A 190 -4.90 4.85 14.84
N VAL A 191 -5.46 5.37 15.96
CA VAL A 191 -6.33 6.56 15.98
C VAL A 191 -5.52 7.73 16.54
N PRO A 192 -4.78 8.48 15.70
CA PRO A 192 -3.92 9.54 16.20
C PRO A 192 -4.77 10.69 16.78
N ARG A 193 -4.46 11.11 18.00
CA ARG A 193 -5.18 12.20 18.69
C ARG A 193 -4.84 13.58 18.13
N HIS A 194 -3.66 13.70 17.51
CA HIS A 194 -3.13 14.93 16.89
C HIS A 194 -2.67 14.61 15.47
N ASP A 195 -2.47 15.64 14.67
CA ASP A 195 -1.92 15.50 13.35
C ASP A 195 -0.53 14.86 13.41
N VAL A 196 -0.23 13.99 12.46
CA VAL A 196 1.02 13.22 12.40
C VAL A 196 1.71 13.46 11.07
N HIS A 197 3.05 13.52 11.07
CA HIS A 197 3.81 13.62 9.83
C HIS A 197 3.87 12.26 9.13
N TYR A 198 3.78 12.30 7.80
CA TYR A 198 3.96 11.12 6.96
C TYR A 198 5.42 10.65 6.99
N ASP A 199 5.67 9.49 7.56
CA ASP A 199 7.01 8.91 7.69
C ASP A 199 7.25 7.84 6.60
N LEU A 200 7.65 8.30 5.41
CA LEU A 200 8.01 7.42 4.30
C LEU A 200 9.24 6.55 4.64
N ALA A 201 10.14 7.02 5.49
CA ALA A 201 11.30 6.23 5.90
C ALA A 201 10.88 5.04 6.79
N ARG A 202 9.89 5.25 7.69
CA ARG A 202 9.30 4.14 8.45
C ARG A 202 8.61 3.14 7.56
N LEU A 203 7.82 3.62 6.59
CA LEU A 203 7.13 2.76 5.63
C LEU A 203 8.11 1.92 4.81
N ARG A 204 9.24 2.49 4.37
CA ARG A 204 10.31 1.74 3.68
C ARG A 204 10.92 0.64 4.54
N ARG A 205 11.12 0.89 5.84
CA ARG A 205 11.60 -0.17 6.76
C ARG A 205 10.59 -1.31 6.86
N LEU A 206 9.30 -0.97 7.01
CA LEU A 206 8.23 -1.98 7.02
C LEU A 206 8.14 -2.77 5.71
N ALA A 207 8.44 -2.14 4.56
CA ALA A 207 8.48 -2.84 3.28
C ALA A 207 9.59 -3.89 3.23
N ILE A 208 10.79 -3.55 3.72
CA ILE A 208 11.91 -4.51 3.83
C ILE A 208 11.52 -5.68 4.75
N ASP A 209 10.96 -5.38 5.92
CA ASP A 209 10.54 -6.40 6.88
C ASP A 209 9.45 -7.32 6.29
N ALA A 210 8.47 -6.74 5.58
CA ALA A 210 7.38 -7.47 4.93
C ALA A 210 7.91 -8.40 3.82
N ILE A 211 8.83 -7.94 2.98
CA ILE A 211 9.47 -8.77 1.93
C ILE A 211 10.28 -9.88 2.58
N GLY A 212 11.04 -9.57 3.62
CA GLY A 212 11.82 -10.55 4.37
C GLY A 212 10.97 -11.67 4.99
N ALA A 213 9.75 -11.37 5.41
CA ALA A 213 8.81 -12.30 6.06
C ALA A 213 7.79 -12.95 5.10
N MET A 214 7.72 -12.49 3.84
CA MET A 214 6.73 -12.97 2.87
C MET A 214 6.96 -14.46 2.55
N PRO A 215 5.92 -15.31 2.44
CA PRO A 215 6.06 -16.69 1.98
C PRO A 215 6.76 -16.77 0.61
N ASP A 216 7.52 -17.84 0.36
CA ASP A 216 8.32 -17.95 -0.85
C ASP A 216 7.49 -17.88 -2.13
N ASP A 217 6.35 -18.58 -2.16
CA ASP A 217 5.44 -18.58 -3.31
C ASP A 217 4.84 -17.20 -3.57
N ASP A 218 4.49 -16.47 -2.51
CA ASP A 218 3.93 -15.12 -2.60
C ASP A 218 4.98 -14.11 -3.10
N LEU A 219 6.21 -14.22 -2.60
CA LEU A 219 7.31 -13.36 -3.05
C LEU A 219 7.71 -13.65 -4.49
N ALA A 220 7.75 -14.92 -4.89
CA ALA A 220 7.98 -15.34 -6.27
C ALA A 220 6.90 -14.75 -7.19
N ALA A 221 5.62 -14.91 -6.84
CA ALA A 221 4.50 -14.37 -7.60
C ALA A 221 4.54 -12.83 -7.66
N ALA A 222 4.80 -12.15 -6.54
CA ALA A 222 4.87 -10.69 -6.48
C ALA A 222 6.04 -10.10 -7.28
N ALA A 223 7.13 -10.87 -7.44
CA ALA A 223 8.31 -10.48 -8.19
C ALA A 223 8.30 -10.97 -9.64
N ASP A 224 7.26 -11.69 -10.09
CA ASP A 224 7.20 -12.36 -11.40
C ASP A 224 8.44 -13.26 -11.62
N ALA A 225 8.72 -14.11 -10.65
CA ALA A 225 9.95 -14.90 -10.55
C ALA A 225 9.66 -16.37 -10.28
N SER A 226 10.65 -17.23 -10.57
CA SER A 226 10.61 -18.62 -10.14
C SER A 226 11.04 -18.77 -8.66
N PRO A 227 10.61 -19.83 -7.96
CA PRO A 227 10.96 -20.03 -6.55
C PRO A 227 12.47 -20.09 -6.27
N GLU A 228 13.27 -20.54 -7.24
CA GLU A 228 14.71 -20.70 -7.09
C GLU A 228 15.43 -19.36 -6.84
N VAL A 229 14.90 -18.24 -7.34
CA VAL A 229 15.52 -16.92 -7.17
C VAL A 229 15.07 -16.19 -5.89
N VAL A 230 14.07 -16.72 -5.17
CA VAL A 230 13.52 -16.10 -3.95
C VAL A 230 14.58 -15.73 -2.92
N PRO A 231 15.62 -16.58 -2.63
CA PRO A 231 16.68 -16.20 -1.70
C PRO A 231 17.35 -14.87 -2.02
N ALA A 232 17.49 -14.52 -3.31
CA ALA A 232 18.08 -13.26 -3.75
C ALA A 232 17.14 -12.07 -3.61
N LEU A 233 15.83 -12.30 -3.53
CA LEU A 233 14.81 -11.26 -3.42
C LEU A 233 14.59 -10.78 -1.98
N ARG A 234 14.94 -11.60 -0.97
CA ARG A 234 14.69 -11.34 0.46
C ARG A 234 15.29 -10.05 0.99
N GLY A 235 16.33 -9.52 0.35
CA GLY A 235 16.97 -8.27 0.71
C GLY A 235 16.50 -7.06 -0.08
N ALA A 236 15.48 -7.19 -0.93
CA ALA A 236 14.94 -6.09 -1.71
C ALA A 236 14.25 -5.05 -0.79
N ARG A 237 14.36 -3.79 -1.17
CA ARG A 237 13.77 -2.67 -0.40
C ARG A 237 12.28 -2.49 -0.66
N ASP A 238 11.84 -2.96 -1.84
CA ASP A 238 10.46 -2.95 -2.33
C ASP A 238 10.28 -4.02 -3.42
N LEU A 239 9.03 -4.26 -3.82
CA LEU A 239 8.72 -5.24 -4.86
C LEU A 239 9.18 -4.82 -6.26
N ALA A 240 9.41 -3.52 -6.50
CA ALA A 240 9.97 -3.06 -7.77
C ALA A 240 11.44 -3.48 -7.87
N GLU A 241 12.22 -3.31 -6.80
CA GLU A 241 13.59 -3.82 -6.74
C GLU A 241 13.63 -5.36 -6.78
N ALA A 242 12.69 -6.05 -6.10
CA ALA A 242 12.60 -7.50 -6.18
C ALA A 242 12.40 -7.99 -7.62
N ARG A 243 11.50 -7.37 -8.39
CA ARG A 243 11.30 -7.67 -9.82
C ARG A 243 12.55 -7.41 -10.66
N GLU A 244 13.25 -6.31 -10.38
CA GLU A 244 14.50 -5.98 -11.09
C GLU A 244 15.59 -7.02 -10.81
N ILE A 245 15.73 -7.45 -9.55
CA ILE A 245 16.66 -8.53 -9.16
C ILE A 245 16.27 -9.84 -9.88
N ALA A 246 14.99 -10.22 -9.84
CA ALA A 246 14.50 -11.41 -10.52
C ALA A 246 14.81 -11.38 -12.02
N ARG A 247 14.47 -10.27 -12.68
CA ARG A 247 14.76 -10.07 -14.10
C ARG A 247 16.26 -10.21 -14.41
N THR A 248 17.12 -9.63 -13.59
CA THR A 248 18.58 -9.67 -13.74
C THR A 248 19.10 -11.11 -13.59
N LEU A 249 18.53 -11.89 -12.69
CA LEU A 249 18.94 -13.30 -12.49
C LEU A 249 18.41 -14.21 -13.58
N LEU A 250 17.18 -13.99 -14.05
CA LEU A 250 16.56 -14.80 -15.11
C LEU A 250 17.08 -14.46 -16.51
N THR A 251 17.63 -13.25 -16.71
CA THR A 251 18.18 -12.81 -17.99
C THR A 251 19.69 -12.90 -17.95
N THR A 252 20.30 -13.62 -18.91
CA THR A 252 21.75 -13.64 -19.04
C THR A 252 22.25 -12.24 -19.41
N PRO A 253 23.17 -11.64 -18.64
CA PRO A 253 23.75 -10.37 -19.00
C PRO A 253 24.55 -10.50 -20.32
N PRO A 254 24.62 -9.44 -21.14
CA PRO A 254 25.53 -9.46 -22.27
C PRO A 254 26.96 -9.67 -21.78
N PRO A 255 27.76 -10.51 -22.46
CA PRO A 255 29.13 -10.77 -22.05
C PRO A 255 29.94 -9.46 -22.12
N GLU A 256 30.37 -8.97 -20.97
CA GLU A 256 31.31 -7.86 -20.84
C GLU A 256 32.62 -8.41 -20.28
N ARG A 257 33.71 -8.19 -21.00
CA ARG A 257 35.02 -8.72 -20.59
C ARG A 257 35.44 -8.07 -19.26
N SER A 258 35.73 -8.92 -18.29
CA SER A 258 36.19 -8.49 -16.97
C SER A 258 37.65 -7.98 -17.00
N GLU A 259 37.88 -6.92 -16.23
CA GLU A 259 39.28 -6.48 -15.93
C GLU A 259 40.00 -7.40 -14.95
N HIS A 260 39.25 -8.38 -14.35
CA HIS A 260 39.75 -9.34 -13.37
C HIS A 260 39.44 -10.80 -13.78
N PRO A 261 39.91 -11.27 -14.94
CA PRO A 261 39.64 -12.62 -15.44
C PRO A 261 40.14 -13.70 -14.49
N GLU A 262 41.24 -13.47 -13.76
CA GLU A 262 41.79 -14.40 -12.77
C GLU A 262 40.79 -14.69 -11.63
N THR A 263 39.96 -13.72 -11.25
CA THR A 263 38.88 -13.90 -10.27
C THR A 263 37.81 -14.85 -10.78
N LEU A 264 37.43 -14.71 -12.05
CA LEU A 264 36.37 -15.54 -12.66
C LEU A 264 36.87 -16.98 -12.90
N VAL A 265 38.11 -17.18 -13.31
CA VAL A 265 38.72 -18.48 -13.43
C VAL A 265 38.76 -19.19 -12.07
N ARG A 266 39.21 -18.48 -11.03
CA ARG A 266 39.20 -19.05 -9.66
C ARG A 266 37.79 -19.35 -9.15
N PHE A 267 36.81 -18.48 -9.44
CA PHE A 267 35.41 -18.77 -9.13
C PHE A 267 34.92 -20.03 -9.85
N HIS A 268 35.23 -20.20 -11.12
CA HIS A 268 34.88 -21.39 -11.89
C HIS A 268 35.38 -22.66 -11.19
N GLU A 269 36.66 -22.73 -10.82
CA GLU A 269 37.25 -23.89 -10.13
C GLU A 269 36.55 -24.20 -8.79
N LEU A 270 36.21 -23.18 -8.02
CA LEU A 270 35.53 -23.35 -6.73
C LEU A 270 34.09 -23.80 -6.92
N ARG A 271 33.38 -23.22 -7.89
CA ARG A 271 31.96 -23.54 -8.16
C ARG A 271 31.77 -24.91 -8.77
N GLU A 272 32.71 -25.35 -9.62
CA GLU A 272 32.69 -26.68 -10.24
C GLU A 272 32.85 -27.81 -9.21
N ARG A 273 33.66 -27.58 -8.14
CA ARG A 273 33.88 -28.56 -7.05
C ARG A 273 32.76 -28.57 -6.01
N ALA A 274 31.94 -27.51 -5.96
CA ALA A 274 30.87 -27.38 -5.01
C ALA A 274 29.63 -28.20 -5.43
N PRO A 275 28.66 -28.45 -4.52
CA PRO A 275 27.40 -29.11 -4.87
C PRO A 275 26.64 -28.39 -5.99
N GLU A 276 25.75 -29.10 -6.66
CA GLU A 276 24.96 -28.55 -7.76
C GLU A 276 24.10 -27.39 -7.30
N THR A 277 23.41 -27.59 -6.19
CA THR A 277 22.67 -26.55 -5.45
C THR A 277 23.49 -26.15 -4.24
N LEU A 278 23.58 -24.84 -3.98
CA LEU A 278 24.30 -24.31 -2.82
C LEU A 278 23.33 -23.91 -1.73
N ASP A 279 23.69 -24.20 -0.48
CA ASP A 279 23.12 -23.52 0.66
C ASP A 279 23.86 -22.21 0.97
N GLN A 280 23.38 -21.46 1.99
CA GLN A 280 23.98 -20.19 2.39
C GLN A 280 25.43 -20.36 2.88
N ALA A 281 25.74 -21.45 3.60
CA ALA A 281 27.05 -21.66 4.18
C ALA A 281 28.06 -21.97 3.08
N GLU A 282 27.71 -22.83 2.14
CA GLU A 282 28.52 -23.20 0.97
C GLU A 282 28.79 -22.01 0.06
N ALA A 283 27.76 -21.21 -0.24
CA ALA A 283 27.91 -19.99 -1.03
C ALA A 283 28.83 -18.97 -0.38
N LYS A 284 28.70 -18.76 0.93
CA LYS A 284 29.60 -17.88 1.70
C LYS A 284 31.02 -18.41 1.76
N GLU A 285 31.20 -19.73 1.80
CA GLU A 285 32.54 -20.37 1.79
C GLU A 285 33.26 -20.08 0.46
N ILE A 286 32.58 -20.28 -0.70
CA ILE A 286 33.13 -19.93 -2.01
C ILE A 286 33.60 -18.47 -2.03
N LEU A 287 32.76 -17.54 -1.55
CA LEU A 287 33.12 -16.12 -1.52
C LEU A 287 34.29 -15.82 -0.56
N ARG A 288 34.39 -16.54 0.56
CA ARG A 288 35.48 -16.41 1.52
C ARG A 288 36.81 -16.88 0.91
N GLU A 289 36.80 -18.05 0.27
CA GLU A 289 37.99 -18.57 -0.40
C GLU A 289 38.43 -17.65 -1.54
N LEU A 290 37.50 -17.17 -2.35
CA LEU A 290 37.79 -16.24 -3.44
C LEU A 290 38.43 -14.95 -2.91
N LYS A 291 37.88 -14.40 -1.83
CA LYS A 291 38.43 -13.19 -1.18
C LYS A 291 39.81 -13.43 -0.56
N ALA A 292 40.08 -14.63 -0.02
CA ALA A 292 41.35 -14.96 0.62
C ALA A 292 42.51 -14.96 -0.38
N VAL A 293 42.25 -15.24 -1.66
CA VAL A 293 43.25 -15.17 -2.74
C VAL A 293 43.27 -13.84 -3.49
N GLY A 294 42.64 -12.81 -2.94
CA GLY A 294 42.59 -11.45 -3.51
C GLY A 294 41.57 -11.27 -4.64
N GLY A 295 40.62 -12.17 -4.78
CA GLY A 295 39.58 -12.08 -5.81
C GLY A 295 38.68 -10.85 -5.68
N ASN A 296 38.31 -10.27 -6.82
CA ASN A 296 37.47 -9.08 -6.91
C ASN A 296 35.98 -9.46 -6.94
N LEU A 297 35.31 -9.41 -5.79
CA LEU A 297 33.89 -9.79 -5.68
C LEU A 297 32.95 -8.85 -6.49
N LYS A 298 33.36 -7.63 -6.79
CA LYS A 298 32.59 -6.72 -7.64
C LYS A 298 32.64 -7.21 -9.11
N ALA A 299 33.79 -7.66 -9.58
CA ALA A 299 33.94 -8.25 -10.89
C ALA A 299 33.10 -9.52 -11.04
N LEU A 300 33.10 -10.40 -10.02
CA LEU A 300 32.23 -11.58 -9.99
C LEU A 300 30.76 -11.18 -10.06
N ARG A 301 30.33 -10.21 -9.26
CA ARG A 301 28.93 -9.74 -9.30
C ARG A 301 28.55 -9.26 -10.70
N ARG A 302 29.39 -8.42 -11.33
CA ARG A 302 29.14 -7.90 -12.67
C ARG A 302 29.04 -9.03 -13.69
N ALA A 303 29.92 -10.02 -13.63
CA ALA A 303 29.86 -11.18 -14.50
C ALA A 303 28.55 -11.99 -14.35
N LEU A 304 28.11 -12.20 -13.10
CA LEU A 304 26.93 -13.00 -12.81
C LEU A 304 25.61 -12.26 -13.06
N THR A 305 25.57 -10.93 -12.84
CA THR A 305 24.32 -10.14 -12.81
C THR A 305 24.28 -8.98 -13.81
N GLY A 306 25.40 -8.62 -14.43
CA GLY A 306 25.53 -7.41 -15.25
C GLY A 306 25.54 -6.11 -14.44
N ALA A 307 25.49 -6.15 -13.11
CA ALA A 307 25.35 -4.98 -12.24
C ALA A 307 26.46 -4.90 -11.19
N ASP A 308 26.83 -3.66 -10.81
CA ASP A 308 27.85 -3.39 -9.78
C ASP A 308 27.30 -3.52 -8.34
N ARG A 309 25.98 -3.39 -8.18
CA ARG A 309 25.25 -3.41 -6.90
C ARG A 309 24.02 -4.30 -7.00
N GLY A 310 23.44 -4.68 -5.88
CA GLY A 310 22.24 -5.54 -5.79
C GLY A 310 22.28 -6.39 -4.54
N SER A 311 21.51 -7.47 -4.52
CA SER A 311 21.41 -8.43 -3.42
C SER A 311 22.77 -8.93 -2.95
N GLU A 312 22.86 -9.46 -1.75
CA GLU A 312 24.10 -10.09 -1.27
C GLU A 312 24.60 -11.16 -2.24
N LEU A 313 25.89 -11.14 -2.55
CA LEU A 313 26.44 -12.00 -3.62
C LEU A 313 26.25 -13.51 -3.36
N TRP A 314 26.23 -13.92 -2.09
CA TRP A 314 25.95 -15.31 -1.74
C TRP A 314 24.51 -15.73 -2.14
N THR A 315 23.53 -14.83 -2.07
CA THR A 315 22.14 -15.13 -2.49
C THR A 315 22.05 -15.30 -4.01
N VAL A 316 22.86 -14.55 -4.76
CA VAL A 316 22.99 -14.72 -6.21
C VAL A 316 23.55 -16.12 -6.54
N LEU A 317 24.56 -16.59 -5.78
CA LEU A 317 25.15 -17.92 -5.98
C LEU A 317 24.17 -19.03 -5.64
N VAL A 318 23.35 -18.87 -4.63
CA VAL A 318 22.29 -19.83 -4.26
C VAL A 318 21.19 -19.89 -5.34
N ALA A 319 20.81 -18.72 -5.89
CA ALA A 319 19.73 -18.58 -6.86
C ALA A 319 20.11 -19.04 -8.29
N LEU A 320 21.39 -18.95 -8.67
CA LEU A 320 21.81 -19.33 -10.00
C LEU A 320 22.17 -20.83 -10.07
N PRO A 321 21.58 -21.60 -11.01
CA PRO A 321 22.05 -22.96 -11.32
C PRO A 321 23.55 -22.99 -11.62
N ARG A 322 24.22 -24.08 -11.22
CA ARG A 322 25.67 -24.21 -11.41
C ARG A 322 26.11 -23.87 -12.83
N ASP A 323 25.49 -24.53 -13.81
CA ASP A 323 25.87 -24.39 -15.21
C ASP A 323 25.73 -22.97 -15.72
N GLU A 324 24.67 -22.26 -15.27
CA GLU A 324 24.43 -20.88 -15.62
C GLU A 324 25.46 -19.92 -14.96
N ALA A 325 25.78 -20.14 -13.69
CA ALA A 325 26.82 -19.38 -13.01
C ALA A 325 28.20 -19.55 -13.67
N LEU A 326 28.58 -20.78 -14.03
CA LEU A 326 29.80 -21.07 -14.73
C LEU A 326 29.82 -20.42 -16.14
N ARG A 327 28.75 -20.60 -16.91
CA ARG A 327 28.62 -20.01 -18.24
C ARG A 327 28.77 -18.49 -18.24
N ARG A 328 28.14 -17.79 -17.25
CA ARG A 328 28.26 -16.34 -17.11
C ARG A 328 29.67 -15.88 -16.74
N ALA A 329 30.34 -16.62 -15.85
CA ALA A 329 31.71 -16.33 -15.46
C ALA A 329 32.68 -16.53 -16.63
N ASP A 330 32.54 -17.63 -17.39
CA ASP A 330 33.41 -17.95 -18.56
C ASP A 330 33.24 -16.93 -19.67
N ALA A 331 32.00 -16.55 -19.97
CA ALA A 331 31.73 -15.53 -20.99
C ALA A 331 32.33 -14.13 -20.64
N ALA A 332 32.50 -13.83 -19.36
CA ALA A 332 33.12 -12.58 -18.92
C ALA A 332 34.66 -12.71 -18.71
N SER A 333 35.22 -13.93 -18.66
CA SER A 333 36.64 -14.15 -18.52
C SER A 333 37.40 -14.18 -19.89
N SER A 334 36.67 -14.43 -20.97
CA SER A 334 37.17 -14.47 -22.35
C SER A 334 37.25 -13.07 -22.96
#